data_0997fa428effa5938f0c1d5407756132
#
_entry.id   0997fa428effa5938f0c1d5407756132
#
_cell.length_a   1.000
_cell.length_b   1.000
_cell.length_c   1.000
_cell.angle_alpha   90.00
_cell.angle_beta   90.00
_cell.angle_gamma   90.00
#
_symmetry.space_group_name_H-M   'P 1'
#
loop_
_entity.id
_entity.type
_entity.pdbx_description
1 polymer ?
#
loop_
_entity_poly.entity_id
_entity_poly.type
_entity_poly.pdbx_seq_one_letter_code
_entity_poly.pdbx_strand_id
1 'polypeptide(L)'
;AAAAAAAARALVGHLLYLRGQAPAPLAELRAQAEGLADEALAGGGGSPRGRRRRRRGEAGGRLQRRRLARFLGAADGLLKALGPEALAPWRGGEVRPCLIVLGPSVTRPLEAYVLRCRGPASPGAGSGPAPAGAERELRKVQQRVLRAMVAEEGRAPEPRAAGRPTKLSVLVQARAGEPTPPEFQPLREFR
;
A
#
# COMPACT_ATOMS: atom_id res chain seq x y z
N ALA A 1 -1.05 9.47 14.85
CA ALA A 1 -0.15 8.78 13.91
C ALA A 1 -0.72 7.44 13.44
N ALA A 2 -1.10 6.51 14.34
CA ALA A 2 -1.58 5.17 13.96
C ALA A 2 -2.82 5.21 13.04
N ALA A 3 -3.80 6.07 13.32
CA ALA A 3 -4.98 6.22 12.46
C ALA A 3 -4.63 6.77 11.07
N ALA A 4 -3.68 7.70 10.99
CA ALA A 4 -3.19 8.24 9.71
C ALA A 4 -2.49 7.14 8.88
N ALA A 5 -1.63 6.35 9.52
CA ALA A 5 -0.96 5.22 8.90
C ALA A 5 -1.97 4.17 8.40
N ALA A 6 -2.98 3.86 9.20
CA ALA A 6 -4.04 2.93 8.81
C ALA A 6 -4.84 3.45 7.60
N ALA A 7 -5.18 4.74 7.60
CA ALA A 7 -5.87 5.39 6.48
C ALA A 7 -5.03 5.36 5.20
N ALA A 8 -3.76 5.73 5.28
CA ALA A 8 -2.84 5.74 4.14
C ALA A 8 -2.65 4.33 3.55
N ARG A 9 -2.46 3.32 4.41
CA ARG A 9 -2.34 1.92 3.99
C ARG A 9 -3.60 1.40 3.31
N ALA A 10 -4.78 1.72 3.87
CA ALA A 10 -6.05 1.33 3.28
C ALA A 10 -6.24 1.98 1.90
N LEU A 11 -5.94 3.28 1.79
CA LEU A 11 -6.03 4.04 0.55
C LEU A 11 -5.08 3.47 -0.52
N VAL A 12 -3.81 3.27 -0.18
CA VAL A 12 -2.82 2.69 -1.10
C VAL A 12 -3.22 1.30 -1.56
N GLY A 13 -3.59 0.41 -0.62
CA GLY A 13 -4.00 -0.96 -0.95
C GLY A 13 -5.20 -1.01 -1.90
N HIS A 14 -6.16 -0.11 -1.70
CA HIS A 14 -7.35 -0.02 -2.55
C HIS A 14 -7.03 0.57 -3.93
N LEU A 15 -6.21 1.62 -3.99
CA LEU A 15 -5.77 2.23 -5.25
C LEU A 15 -4.98 1.26 -6.13
N LEU A 16 -4.12 0.43 -5.55
CA LEU A 16 -3.39 -0.60 -6.29
C LEU A 16 -4.34 -1.54 -7.03
N TYR A 17 -5.45 -1.91 -6.42
CA TYR A 17 -6.47 -2.74 -7.06
C TYR A 17 -7.31 -1.97 -8.07
N LEU A 18 -7.92 -0.85 -7.67
CA LEU A 18 -8.85 -0.09 -8.51
C LEU A 18 -8.21 0.47 -9.79
N ARG A 19 -6.93 0.78 -9.73
CA ARG A 19 -6.19 1.32 -10.90
C ARG A 19 -5.47 0.25 -11.70
N GLY A 20 -5.80 -1.03 -11.46
CA GLY A 20 -5.27 -2.16 -12.22
C GLY A 20 -3.77 -2.40 -12.03
N GLN A 21 -3.16 -1.85 -10.97
CA GLN A 21 -1.76 -2.13 -10.61
C GLN A 21 -1.63 -3.53 -9.98
N ALA A 22 -2.69 -3.98 -9.31
CA ALA A 22 -2.84 -5.31 -8.77
C ALA A 22 -4.02 -6.02 -9.45
N PRO A 23 -3.89 -7.30 -9.83
CA PRO A 23 -4.98 -8.06 -10.47
C PRO A 23 -6.12 -8.42 -9.52
N ALA A 24 -5.88 -8.37 -8.21
CA ALA A 24 -6.84 -8.64 -7.14
C ALA A 24 -6.48 -7.84 -5.88
N PRO A 25 -7.35 -7.74 -4.88
CA PRO A 25 -7.04 -7.14 -3.60
C PRO A 25 -5.82 -7.80 -2.94
N LEU A 26 -4.99 -7.00 -2.24
CA LEU A 26 -3.73 -7.49 -1.65
C LEU A 26 -3.93 -8.69 -0.70
N ALA A 27 -5.05 -8.73 0.04
CA ALA A 27 -5.37 -9.86 0.92
C ALA A 27 -5.55 -11.16 0.14
N GLU A 28 -6.25 -11.10 -0.98
CA GLU A 28 -6.46 -12.24 -1.86
C GLU A 28 -5.16 -12.69 -2.53
N LEU A 29 -4.34 -11.76 -3.00
CA LEU A 29 -3.02 -12.07 -3.57
C LEU A 29 -2.08 -12.72 -2.57
N ARG A 30 -2.15 -12.35 -1.28
CA ARG A 30 -1.39 -13.02 -0.21
C ARG A 30 -1.88 -14.44 0.00
N ALA A 31 -3.19 -14.66 0.10
CA ALA A 31 -3.77 -15.99 0.23
C ALA A 31 -3.40 -16.90 -0.96
N GLN A 32 -3.42 -16.34 -2.19
CA GLN A 32 -2.95 -17.06 -3.38
C GLN A 32 -1.46 -17.42 -3.30
N ALA A 33 -0.62 -16.52 -2.80
CA ALA A 33 0.81 -16.77 -2.66
C ALA A 33 1.09 -17.87 -1.62
N GLU A 34 0.36 -17.90 -0.51
CA GLU A 34 0.42 -18.94 0.52
C GLU A 34 -0.01 -20.29 -0.04
N GLY A 35 -1.17 -20.36 -0.72
CA GLY A 35 -1.65 -21.60 -1.36
C GLY A 35 -0.66 -22.16 -2.39
N LEU A 36 -0.04 -21.31 -3.18
CA LEU A 36 0.98 -21.70 -4.15
C LEU A 36 2.29 -22.19 -3.48
N ALA A 37 2.58 -21.75 -2.26
CA ALA A 37 3.71 -22.24 -1.48
C ALA A 37 3.43 -23.64 -0.93
N ASP A 38 2.23 -23.87 -0.41
CA ASP A 38 1.79 -25.18 0.13
C ASP A 38 1.71 -26.24 -0.97
N GLU A 39 1.19 -25.91 -2.15
CA GLU A 39 1.19 -26.83 -3.30
C GLU A 39 2.61 -27.21 -3.74
N ALA A 40 3.58 -26.30 -3.63
CA ALA A 40 4.95 -26.57 -3.96
C ALA A 40 5.61 -27.55 -2.99
N LEU A 41 5.21 -27.53 -1.73
CA LEU A 41 5.68 -28.46 -0.69
C LEU A 41 5.00 -29.84 -0.81
N ALA A 42 3.70 -29.87 -1.17
CA ALA A 42 2.93 -31.11 -1.29
C ALA A 42 3.23 -31.91 -2.58
N GLY A 43 3.79 -31.30 -3.61
CA GLY A 43 3.93 -31.84 -4.97
C GLY A 43 5.05 -32.88 -5.19
N GLY A 44 5.61 -33.50 -4.16
CA GLY A 44 6.77 -34.41 -4.23
C GLY A 44 6.53 -35.83 -4.79
N GLY A 45 5.30 -36.26 -5.09
CA GLY A 45 4.98 -37.65 -5.44
C GLY A 45 4.33 -37.81 -6.82
N GLY A 46 5.07 -37.90 -7.90
CA GLY A 46 4.51 -38.07 -9.24
C GLY A 46 5.29 -39.01 -10.16
N SER A 47 4.56 -39.94 -10.83
CA SER A 47 5.02 -40.93 -11.79
C SER A 47 5.89 -40.37 -12.92
N PRO A 48 6.89 -41.14 -13.45
CA PRO A 48 7.89 -40.66 -14.43
C PRO A 48 7.29 -40.25 -15.79
N ARG A 49 6.18 -40.84 -16.21
CA ARG A 49 5.58 -40.60 -17.56
C ARG A 49 4.91 -39.22 -17.73
N GLY A 50 4.54 -38.51 -16.64
CA GLY A 50 3.92 -37.18 -16.67
C GLY A 50 4.92 -36.00 -16.70
N ARG A 51 6.23 -36.26 -16.56
CA ARG A 51 7.25 -35.22 -16.30
C ARG A 51 7.47 -34.21 -17.43
N ARG A 52 7.30 -34.59 -18.72
CA ARG A 52 7.56 -33.65 -19.83
C ARG A 52 6.48 -32.58 -19.99
N ARG A 53 5.19 -32.94 -19.84
CA ARG A 53 4.07 -31.98 -19.92
C ARG A 53 4.00 -31.07 -18.69
N ARG A 54 4.31 -31.62 -17.50
CA ARG A 54 4.44 -30.86 -16.25
C ARG A 54 5.54 -29.79 -16.30
N ARG A 55 6.72 -30.08 -16.86
CA ARG A 55 7.83 -29.11 -16.89
C ARG A 55 7.50 -27.80 -17.59
N ARG A 56 6.66 -27.78 -18.63
CA ARG A 56 6.25 -26.56 -19.36
C ARG A 56 5.23 -25.75 -18.55
N GLY A 57 4.30 -26.39 -17.85
CA GLY A 57 3.37 -25.76 -16.91
C GLY A 57 4.07 -25.23 -15.65
N GLU A 58 5.03 -25.99 -15.12
CA GLU A 58 5.82 -25.63 -13.95
C GLU A 58 6.74 -24.41 -14.17
N ALA A 59 7.25 -24.22 -15.40
CA ALA A 59 8.05 -23.04 -15.73
C ALA A 59 7.20 -21.77 -15.72
N GLY A 60 5.99 -21.81 -16.29
CA GLY A 60 5.03 -20.70 -16.25
C GLY A 60 4.58 -20.38 -14.82
N GLY A 61 4.25 -21.40 -14.03
CA GLY A 61 3.87 -21.25 -12.63
C GLY A 61 4.98 -20.69 -11.75
N ARG A 62 6.26 -21.06 -12.00
CA ARG A 62 7.41 -20.49 -11.30
C ARG A 62 7.62 -19.00 -11.63
N LEU A 63 7.45 -18.60 -12.87
CA LEU A 63 7.59 -17.21 -13.27
C LEU A 63 6.47 -16.36 -12.65
N GLN A 64 5.24 -16.85 -12.66
CA GLN A 64 4.10 -16.17 -12.05
C GLN A 64 4.28 -16.01 -10.53
N ARG A 65 4.72 -17.07 -9.83
CA ARG A 65 5.05 -17.00 -8.40
C ARG A 65 6.13 -15.96 -8.10
N ARG A 66 7.20 -15.91 -8.89
CA ARG A 66 8.26 -14.91 -8.71
C ARG A 66 7.76 -13.48 -8.94
N ARG A 67 6.88 -13.26 -9.93
CA ARG A 67 6.28 -11.94 -10.18
C ARG A 67 5.37 -11.53 -9.02
N LEU A 68 4.52 -12.45 -8.57
CA LEU A 68 3.62 -12.22 -7.43
C LEU A 68 4.42 -11.91 -6.15
N ALA A 69 5.44 -12.71 -5.84
CA ALA A 69 6.29 -12.48 -4.67
C ALA A 69 7.01 -11.13 -4.73
N ARG A 70 7.54 -10.71 -5.89
CA ARG A 70 8.16 -9.40 -6.06
C ARG A 70 7.15 -8.26 -5.88
N PHE A 71 5.96 -8.40 -6.45
CA PHE A 71 4.89 -7.42 -6.31
C PHE A 71 4.46 -7.28 -4.84
N LEU A 72 4.18 -8.40 -4.18
CA LEU A 72 3.80 -8.40 -2.77
C LEU A 72 4.92 -7.83 -1.89
N GLY A 73 6.17 -8.19 -2.13
CA GLY A 73 7.32 -7.64 -1.39
C GLY A 73 7.45 -6.12 -1.57
N ALA A 74 7.23 -5.59 -2.77
CA ALA A 74 7.22 -4.15 -3.03
C ALA A 74 6.04 -3.45 -2.35
N ALA A 75 4.83 -4.04 -2.44
CA ALA A 75 3.63 -3.51 -1.79
C ALA A 75 3.77 -3.53 -0.26
N ASP A 76 4.28 -4.61 0.32
CA ASP A 76 4.50 -4.73 1.75
C ASP A 76 5.58 -3.76 2.24
N GLY A 77 6.66 -3.57 1.47
CA GLY A 77 7.68 -2.55 1.73
C GLY A 77 7.09 -1.15 1.77
N LEU A 78 6.26 -0.80 0.78
CA LEU A 78 5.56 0.50 0.75
C LEU A 78 4.60 0.65 1.93
N LEU A 79 3.79 -0.36 2.23
CA LEU A 79 2.86 -0.32 3.34
C LEU A 79 3.56 -0.27 4.70
N LYS A 80 4.74 -0.90 4.83
CA LYS A 80 5.59 -0.82 6.02
C LYS A 80 6.16 0.59 6.19
N ALA A 81 6.66 1.19 5.10
CA ALA A 81 7.17 2.56 5.09
C ALA A 81 6.11 3.59 5.54
N LEU A 82 4.83 3.32 5.24
CA LEU A 82 3.68 4.11 5.73
C LEU A 82 3.34 3.79 7.19
N GLY A 83 4.35 3.65 8.03
CA GLY A 83 4.22 3.43 9.46
C GLY A 83 3.73 4.67 10.22
N PRO A 84 3.37 4.50 11.50
CA PRO A 84 2.95 5.62 12.35
C PRO A 84 4.00 6.72 12.46
N GLU A 85 5.28 6.36 12.38
CA GLU A 85 6.40 7.30 12.47
C GLU A 85 6.49 8.23 11.25
N ALA A 86 6.30 7.69 10.05
CA ALA A 86 6.31 8.46 8.81
C ALA A 86 5.19 9.51 8.74
N LEU A 87 4.06 9.21 9.39
CA LEU A 87 2.87 10.08 9.42
C LEU A 87 2.64 10.70 10.81
N ALA A 88 3.66 10.68 11.67
CA ALA A 88 3.58 11.36 12.95
C ALA A 88 3.42 12.86 12.77
N PRO A 89 2.68 13.55 13.64
CA PRO A 89 2.61 15.00 13.64
C PRO A 89 3.99 15.60 13.92
N TRP A 90 4.26 16.76 13.32
CA TRP A 90 5.46 17.51 13.65
C TRP A 90 5.44 17.99 15.11
N ARG A 91 6.62 18.32 15.63
CA ARG A 91 6.73 19.02 16.91
C ARG A 91 5.90 20.31 16.80
N GLY A 92 4.86 20.44 17.64
CA GLY A 92 3.91 21.56 17.58
C GLY A 92 2.52 21.18 17.08
N GLY A 93 2.23 19.89 16.85
CA GLY A 93 0.88 19.41 16.53
C GLY A 93 0.44 19.59 15.07
N GLU A 94 1.30 20.15 14.21
CA GLU A 94 1.03 20.21 12.76
C GLU A 94 1.03 18.80 12.14
N VAL A 95 0.09 18.56 11.26
CA VAL A 95 -0.08 17.28 10.59
C VAL A 95 0.70 17.25 9.29
N ARG A 96 1.43 16.17 9.05
CA ARG A 96 2.09 15.93 7.76
C ARG A 96 1.06 15.52 6.72
N PRO A 97 0.92 16.25 5.61
CA PRO A 97 0.16 15.75 4.49
C PRO A 97 0.91 14.58 3.83
N CYS A 98 0.15 13.56 3.49
CA CYS A 98 0.62 12.45 2.66
C CYS A 98 -0.03 12.59 1.29
N LEU A 99 0.79 12.70 0.25
CA LEU A 99 0.34 12.77 -1.13
C LEU A 99 0.61 11.43 -1.82
N ILE A 100 -0.44 10.81 -2.33
CA ILE A 100 -0.36 9.57 -3.10
C ILE A 100 -0.57 9.94 -4.56
N VAL A 101 0.40 9.63 -5.40
CA VAL A 101 0.45 10.01 -6.81
C VAL A 101 0.45 8.77 -7.68
N LEU A 102 -0.43 8.72 -8.67
CA LEU A 102 -0.40 7.75 -9.75
C LEU A 102 -0.06 8.46 -11.07
N GLY A 103 0.93 7.94 -11.76
CA GLY A 103 1.37 8.50 -13.03
C GLY A 103 2.68 7.90 -13.51
N PRO A 104 3.16 8.30 -14.69
CA PRO A 104 4.46 7.88 -15.19
C PRO A 104 5.63 8.39 -14.33
N SER A 105 5.46 9.53 -13.68
CA SER A 105 6.39 10.10 -12.70
C SER A 105 5.66 10.99 -11.70
N VAL A 106 6.33 11.36 -10.61
CA VAL A 106 5.81 12.27 -9.58
C VAL A 106 5.51 13.67 -10.16
N THR A 107 6.30 14.11 -11.13
CA THR A 107 6.15 15.41 -11.79
C THR A 107 5.08 15.43 -12.89
N ARG A 108 4.59 14.27 -13.31
CA ARG A 108 3.52 14.12 -14.29
C ARG A 108 2.41 13.23 -13.73
N PRO A 109 1.67 13.69 -12.74
CA PRO A 109 0.60 12.92 -12.14
C PRO A 109 -0.57 12.80 -13.11
N LEU A 110 -1.18 11.61 -13.15
CA LEU A 110 -2.49 11.41 -13.75
C LEU A 110 -3.59 11.59 -12.70
N GLU A 111 -3.31 11.10 -11.50
CA GLU A 111 -4.18 11.21 -10.33
C GLU A 111 -3.34 11.51 -9.10
N ALA A 112 -3.87 12.31 -8.19
CA ALA A 112 -3.24 12.64 -6.93
C ALA A 112 -4.26 12.67 -5.79
N TYR A 113 -3.92 12.05 -4.67
CA TYR A 113 -4.76 11.96 -3.48
C TYR A 113 -4.02 12.58 -2.31
N VAL A 114 -4.63 13.57 -1.66
CA VAL A 114 -4.06 14.24 -0.50
C VAL A 114 -4.74 13.71 0.76
N LEU A 115 -3.98 12.99 1.58
CA LEU A 115 -4.43 12.56 2.89
C LEU A 115 -3.96 13.57 3.93
N ARG A 116 -4.91 14.30 4.53
CA ARG A 116 -4.66 15.23 5.62
C ARG A 116 -5.20 14.63 6.92
N CYS A 117 -4.30 14.27 7.82
CA CYS A 117 -4.68 13.74 9.12
C CYS A 117 -4.54 14.83 10.16
N ARG A 118 -5.64 15.21 10.82
CA ARG A 118 -5.58 16.08 11.99
C ARG A 118 -5.12 15.23 13.18
N GLY A 119 -4.04 15.63 13.81
CA GLY A 119 -3.62 15.06 15.09
C GLY A 119 -4.66 15.35 16.18
N PRO A 120 -4.63 14.61 17.31
CA PRO A 120 -5.46 14.95 18.46
C PRO A 120 -5.10 16.37 18.92
N ALA A 121 -6.13 17.14 19.27
CA ALA A 121 -5.97 18.53 19.70
C ALA A 121 -5.22 18.69 21.04
N SER A 122 -4.91 17.61 21.73
CA SER A 122 -4.23 17.61 23.02
C SER A 122 -2.81 17.06 22.92
N PRO A 123 -1.78 17.79 23.34
CA PRO A 123 -0.39 17.35 23.34
C PRO A 123 -0.06 16.22 24.34
N GLY A 124 -1.04 15.73 25.09
CA GLY A 124 -0.88 14.75 26.16
C GLY A 124 -1.29 13.31 25.84
N ALA A 125 -1.78 13.01 24.63
CA ALA A 125 -2.13 11.63 24.25
C ALA A 125 -0.83 10.87 23.89
N GLY A 126 -0.01 10.66 24.91
CA GLY A 126 1.31 10.07 24.84
C GLY A 126 1.30 8.57 24.54
N SER A 127 2.43 8.07 24.38
CA SER A 127 3.04 6.75 24.27
C SER A 127 2.59 5.69 25.31
N GLY A 128 1.30 5.65 25.66
CA GLY A 128 0.75 4.55 26.46
C GLY A 128 0.47 3.31 25.62
N PRO A 129 0.35 2.12 26.24
CA PRO A 129 -0.07 0.91 25.56
C PRO A 129 -1.39 1.16 24.82
N ALA A 130 -1.50 0.60 23.60
CA ALA A 130 -2.68 0.78 22.77
C ALA A 130 -3.96 0.41 23.57
N PRO A 131 -4.93 1.32 23.68
CA PRO A 131 -6.13 1.04 24.49
C PRO A 131 -6.88 -0.15 23.89
N ALA A 132 -7.48 -0.95 24.78
CA ALA A 132 -8.38 -2.03 24.38
C ALA A 132 -9.45 -1.45 23.43
N GLY A 133 -9.47 -1.89 22.16
CA GLY A 133 -10.34 -1.32 21.12
C GLY A 133 -9.64 -0.49 20.05
N ALA A 134 -8.31 -0.23 20.16
CA ALA A 134 -7.55 0.50 19.12
C ALA A 134 -7.72 -0.12 17.73
N GLU A 135 -7.70 -1.44 17.62
CA GLU A 135 -7.94 -2.13 16.35
C GLU A 135 -9.32 -1.83 15.76
N ARG A 136 -10.36 -1.77 16.60
CA ARG A 136 -11.73 -1.43 16.18
C ARG A 136 -11.79 -0.01 15.62
N GLU A 137 -11.11 0.92 16.26
CA GLU A 137 -11.01 2.31 15.77
C GLU A 137 -10.21 2.38 14.45
N LEU A 138 -9.13 1.64 14.31
CA LEU A 138 -8.38 1.58 13.06
C LEU A 138 -9.23 1.01 11.92
N ARG A 139 -10.01 -0.04 12.17
CA ARG A 139 -10.96 -0.60 11.18
C ARG A 139 -12.04 0.43 10.78
N LYS A 140 -12.56 1.21 11.72
CA LYS A 140 -13.51 2.30 11.41
C LYS A 140 -12.88 3.36 10.51
N VAL A 141 -11.63 3.75 10.79
CA VAL A 141 -10.89 4.69 9.94
C VAL A 141 -10.72 4.13 8.53
N GLN A 142 -10.30 2.88 8.40
CA GLN A 142 -10.16 2.22 7.10
C GLN A 142 -11.47 2.19 6.32
N GLN A 143 -12.58 1.79 6.96
CA GLN A 143 -13.90 1.77 6.34
C GLN A 143 -14.36 3.17 5.89
N ARG A 144 -14.07 4.20 6.69
CA ARG A 144 -14.40 5.60 6.33
C ARG A 144 -13.63 6.04 5.10
N VAL A 145 -12.33 5.74 5.02
CA VAL A 145 -11.51 6.06 3.84
C VAL A 145 -12.06 5.36 2.60
N LEU A 146 -12.35 4.06 2.69
CA LEU A 146 -12.87 3.30 1.56
C LEU A 146 -14.23 3.82 1.09
N ARG A 147 -15.14 4.16 2.02
CA ARG A 147 -16.43 4.77 1.67
C ARG A 147 -16.26 6.13 0.98
N ALA A 148 -15.34 6.96 1.47
CA ALA A 148 -15.05 8.25 0.85
C ALA A 148 -14.51 8.08 -0.57
N MET A 149 -13.63 7.11 -0.81
CA MET A 149 -13.11 6.81 -2.14
C MET A 149 -14.22 6.36 -3.09
N VAL A 150 -15.05 5.41 -2.68
CA VAL A 150 -16.16 4.92 -3.51
C VAL A 150 -17.13 6.06 -3.84
N ALA A 151 -17.40 6.97 -2.89
CA ALA A 151 -18.24 8.13 -3.12
C ALA A 151 -17.63 9.13 -4.11
N GLU A 152 -16.30 9.33 -4.08
CA GLU A 152 -15.59 10.18 -5.03
C GLU A 152 -15.51 9.55 -6.42
N GLU A 153 -15.33 8.24 -6.52
CA GLU A 153 -15.32 7.53 -7.82
C GLU A 153 -16.64 7.64 -8.56
N GLY A 154 -17.76 7.63 -7.84
CA GLY A 154 -19.08 7.85 -8.44
C GLY A 154 -19.30 9.27 -8.97
N ARG A 155 -18.44 10.23 -8.60
CA ARG A 155 -18.49 11.64 -9.03
C ARG A 155 -17.43 12.01 -10.05
N ALA A 156 -16.34 11.26 -10.08
CA ALA A 156 -15.22 11.55 -10.96
C ALA A 156 -15.49 11.07 -12.39
N PRO A 157 -15.03 11.81 -13.42
CA PRO A 157 -14.93 11.26 -14.74
C PRO A 157 -14.00 10.05 -14.73
N GLU A 158 -14.09 9.18 -15.76
CA GLU A 158 -13.33 7.94 -15.85
C GLU A 158 -11.88 8.08 -15.34
N PRO A 159 -11.42 7.16 -14.49
CA PRO A 159 -10.11 7.29 -13.85
C PRO A 159 -9.01 7.30 -14.92
N ARG A 160 -8.25 8.41 -14.98
CA ARG A 160 -7.22 8.65 -16.00
C ARG A 160 -6.07 7.63 -15.95
N ALA A 161 -5.88 7.01 -14.79
CA ALA A 161 -4.85 5.99 -14.57
C ALA A 161 -5.33 4.56 -14.89
N ALA A 162 -6.62 4.34 -15.09
CA ALA A 162 -7.16 3.01 -15.37
C ALA A 162 -6.63 2.47 -16.69
N GLY A 163 -6.15 1.22 -16.67
CA GLY A 163 -5.66 0.52 -17.85
C GLY A 163 -4.33 1.05 -18.44
N ARG A 164 -3.70 2.05 -17.84
CA ARG A 164 -2.38 2.56 -18.23
C ARG A 164 -1.29 2.07 -17.28
N PRO A 165 -0.10 1.71 -17.78
CA PRO A 165 1.03 1.40 -16.90
C PRO A 165 1.41 2.67 -16.13
N THR A 166 1.10 2.71 -14.86
CA THR A 166 1.38 3.82 -13.96
C THR A 166 2.24 3.35 -12.78
N LYS A 167 2.98 4.28 -12.20
CA LYS A 167 3.68 4.07 -10.93
C LYS A 167 2.86 4.70 -9.83
N LEU A 168 2.76 4.03 -8.69
CA LEU A 168 2.24 4.61 -7.47
C LEU A 168 3.42 5.11 -6.66
N SER A 169 3.41 6.40 -6.33
CA SER A 169 4.40 7.06 -5.48
C SER A 169 3.72 7.68 -4.28
N VAL A 170 4.36 7.59 -3.13
CA VAL A 170 3.87 8.21 -1.90
C VAL A 170 4.89 9.25 -1.44
N LEU A 171 4.43 10.46 -1.24
CA LEU A 171 5.22 11.59 -0.77
C LEU A 171 4.71 12.01 0.60
N VAL A 172 5.62 12.20 1.52
CA VAL A 172 5.33 12.73 2.85
C VAL A 172 6.12 14.01 3.02
N GLN A 173 5.45 15.08 3.40
CA GLN A 173 6.13 16.33 3.68
C GLN A 173 6.99 16.17 4.93
N ALA A 174 8.25 16.64 4.88
CA ALA A 174 9.19 16.68 6.00
C ALA A 174 9.71 18.11 6.17
N ARG A 175 10.12 18.46 7.38
CA ARG A 175 10.84 19.71 7.64
C ARG A 175 12.31 19.58 7.26
N ALA A 176 12.92 20.66 6.84
CA ALA A 176 14.36 20.71 6.60
C ALA A 176 15.12 20.35 7.88
N GLY A 177 16.11 19.46 7.76
CA GLY A 177 16.90 18.99 8.91
C GLY A 177 16.27 17.88 9.74
N GLU A 178 15.07 17.43 9.40
CA GLU A 178 14.42 16.29 10.07
C GLU A 178 15.02 14.97 9.55
N PRO A 179 15.27 13.97 10.42
CA PRO A 179 15.77 12.68 9.97
C PRO A 179 14.73 12.02 9.06
N THR A 180 15.16 11.65 7.88
CA THR A 180 14.30 10.93 6.90
C THR A 180 14.31 9.45 7.25
N PRO A 181 13.13 8.81 7.40
CA PRO A 181 13.07 7.36 7.54
C PRO A 181 13.79 6.66 6.39
N PRO A 182 14.48 5.52 6.63
CA PRO A 182 15.34 4.87 5.63
C PRO A 182 14.58 4.41 4.37
N GLU A 183 13.28 4.24 4.47
CA GLU A 183 12.42 3.85 3.35
C GLU A 183 12.07 5.02 2.42
N PHE A 184 12.31 6.27 2.83
CA PHE A 184 12.02 7.45 2.04
C PHE A 184 13.29 8.06 1.47
N GLN A 185 13.20 8.50 0.22
CA GLN A 185 14.26 9.27 -0.42
C GLN A 185 13.91 10.76 -0.42
N PRO A 186 14.82 11.65 0.02
CA PRO A 186 14.54 13.08 0.01
C PRO A 186 14.44 13.62 -1.42
N LEU A 187 13.31 14.25 -1.74
CA LEU A 187 13.10 15.00 -2.98
C LEU A 187 13.26 16.49 -2.70
N ARG A 188 14.44 17.03 -2.94
CA ARG A 188 14.76 18.44 -2.64
C ARG A 188 14.06 19.45 -3.55
N GLU A 189 13.65 19.04 -4.74
CA GLU A 189 13.09 19.92 -5.78
C GLU A 189 11.55 19.92 -5.83
N PHE A 190 10.90 19.17 -4.97
CA PHE A 190 9.44 19.13 -4.91
C PHE A 190 8.92 20.22 -3.99
N ARG A 191 8.53 21.37 -4.60
CA ARG A 191 7.91 22.52 -3.94
C ARG A 191 6.42 22.60 -4.21
#